data_b64046057b8c85ca4e9d6541f89bb87d
#
_entry.id   b64046057b8c85ca4e9d6541f89bb87d
#
_cell.length_a   1.000
_cell.length_b   1.000
_cell.length_c   1.000
_cell.angle_alpha   90.00
_cell.angle_beta   90.00
_cell.angle_gamma   90.00
#
_symmetry.space_group_name_H-M   'P 1'
#
loop_
_entity.id
_entity.type
_entity.pdbx_description
1 polymer ?
#
loop_
_entity_poly.entity_id
_entity_poly.type
_entity_poly.pdbx_seq_one_letter_code
_entity_poly.pdbx_strand_id
1 'polypeptide(L)'
;MTRKILILCAWMILCAAAVSAQMVTPVKWSVDSRMTSDTDGEILFSASIEEGWHLYGLSLPDGGPKPTSVTYDRLDGVELVGELTPSVAPIEKVDMVFHLKLNWWEGDVTLVQKFRLTGDKGYALAGTITYQGCNDGSCIPPTREPFDVTSQGYVADAAEEVAAEKQAASVTPVAGASQADDSKWWEPLVFPVSDGT
;
A
#
# COMPACT_ATOMS: atom_id res chain seq x y z
N MET A 1 37.42 35.60 16.90
CA MET A 1 36.02 35.22 17.18
C MET A 1 35.37 34.47 16.02
N THR A 2 35.56 34.88 14.78
CA THR A 2 34.98 34.27 13.55
C THR A 2 35.28 32.78 13.38
N ARG A 3 36.49 32.31 13.66
CA ARG A 3 36.89 30.89 13.51
C ARG A 3 36.15 29.95 14.46
N LYS A 4 35.81 30.40 15.69
CA LYS A 4 35.01 29.60 16.64
C LYS A 4 33.54 29.52 16.24
N ILE A 5 33.01 30.58 15.64
CA ILE A 5 31.63 30.63 15.13
C ILE A 5 31.48 29.70 13.92
N LEU A 6 32.46 29.69 13.01
CA LEU A 6 32.46 28.78 11.85
C LEU A 6 32.48 27.31 12.24
N ILE A 7 33.25 26.94 13.27
CA ILE A 7 33.33 25.58 13.79
C ILE A 7 31.99 25.16 14.44
N LEU A 8 31.35 26.06 15.19
CA LEU A 8 30.03 25.82 15.79
C LEU A 8 28.93 25.65 14.73
N CYS A 9 28.94 26.48 13.69
CA CYS A 9 27.99 26.35 12.57
C CYS A 9 28.23 25.04 11.79
N ALA A 10 29.47 24.64 11.53
CA ALA A 10 29.78 23.37 10.87
C ALA A 10 29.32 22.15 11.70
N TRP A 11 29.46 22.21 13.03
CA TRP A 11 28.97 21.18 13.95
C TRP A 11 27.43 21.09 13.95
N MET A 12 26.75 22.23 13.90
CA MET A 12 25.28 22.28 13.87
C MET A 12 24.73 21.73 12.56
N ILE A 13 25.41 21.97 11.43
CA ILE A 13 25.01 21.42 10.11
C ILE A 13 25.25 19.91 10.06
N LEU A 14 26.32 19.40 10.70
CA LEU A 14 26.63 17.97 10.74
C LEU A 14 25.62 17.17 11.60
N CYS A 15 25.06 17.78 12.66
CA CYS A 15 24.02 17.16 13.49
C CYS A 15 22.64 17.11 12.80
N ALA A 16 22.35 17.97 11.84
CA ALA A 16 21.07 17.99 11.13
C ALA A 16 20.92 16.84 10.12
N ALA A 17 22.00 16.18 9.73
CA ALA A 17 21.96 15.10 8.72
C ALA A 17 21.57 13.72 9.26
N ALA A 18 21.34 13.56 10.57
CA ALA A 18 21.15 12.25 11.21
C ALA A 18 19.67 11.93 11.56
N VAL A 19 18.70 12.75 11.19
CA VAL A 19 17.28 12.43 11.39
C VAL A 19 16.74 11.73 10.13
N SER A 20 17.22 10.52 9.86
CA SER A 20 16.48 9.57 9.02
C SER A 20 15.29 9.10 9.85
N ALA A 21 14.12 9.61 9.58
CA ALA A 21 12.88 9.03 10.09
C ALA A 21 12.82 7.59 9.57
N GLN A 22 13.18 6.61 10.41
CA GLN A 22 13.03 5.20 10.09
C GLN A 22 11.52 4.93 10.04
N MET A 23 11.00 4.74 8.82
CA MET A 23 9.64 4.24 8.66
C MET A 23 9.60 2.82 9.24
N VAL A 24 8.82 2.65 10.30
CA VAL A 24 8.59 1.34 10.89
C VAL A 24 7.75 0.53 9.90
N THR A 25 8.27 -0.61 9.46
CA THR A 25 7.58 -1.56 8.56
C THR A 25 7.40 -2.90 9.28
N PRO A 26 6.45 -2.96 10.23
CA PRO A 26 6.30 -4.13 11.11
C PRO A 26 5.67 -5.33 10.42
N VAL A 27 5.16 -5.17 9.22
CA VAL A 27 4.59 -6.24 8.40
C VAL A 27 5.35 -6.30 7.09
N LYS A 28 5.91 -7.48 6.79
CA LYS A 28 6.61 -7.75 5.53
C LYS A 28 5.83 -8.77 4.74
N TRP A 29 5.61 -8.48 3.45
CA TRP A 29 4.89 -9.36 2.55
C TRP A 29 5.83 -10.11 1.61
N SER A 30 5.48 -11.37 1.32
CA SER A 30 5.96 -12.09 0.15
C SER A 30 4.77 -12.67 -0.60
N VAL A 31 4.83 -12.64 -1.93
CA VAL A 31 3.74 -13.15 -2.78
C VAL A 31 4.31 -14.21 -3.69
N ASP A 32 3.72 -15.40 -3.63
CA ASP A 32 4.08 -16.56 -4.43
C ASP A 32 2.83 -17.17 -5.07
N SER A 33 3.03 -18.01 -6.07
CA SER A 33 1.94 -18.79 -6.65
C SER A 33 2.36 -20.24 -6.86
N ARG A 34 1.40 -21.15 -6.80
CA ARG A 34 1.61 -22.57 -7.08
C ARG A 34 0.41 -23.16 -7.77
N MET A 35 0.66 -24.10 -8.67
CA MET A 35 -0.39 -24.94 -9.22
C MET A 35 -0.73 -26.07 -8.24
N THR A 36 -2.02 -26.34 -8.07
CA THR A 36 -2.55 -27.43 -7.24
C THR A 36 -3.06 -28.59 -8.09
N SER A 37 -3.35 -28.33 -9.37
CA SER A 37 -3.69 -29.30 -10.41
C SER A 37 -3.21 -28.77 -11.77
N ASP A 38 -3.56 -29.45 -12.87
CA ASP A 38 -3.24 -29.00 -14.22
C ASP A 38 -3.96 -27.68 -14.59
N THR A 39 -5.07 -27.38 -13.92
CA THR A 39 -5.92 -26.22 -14.23
C THR A 39 -6.16 -25.27 -13.07
N ASP A 40 -5.92 -25.70 -11.84
CA ASP A 40 -6.21 -24.90 -10.64
C ASP A 40 -4.91 -24.57 -9.90
N GLY A 41 -4.85 -23.36 -9.33
CA GLY A 41 -3.72 -22.88 -8.57
C GLY A 41 -4.12 -21.99 -7.39
N GLU A 42 -3.11 -21.56 -6.66
CA GLU A 42 -3.24 -20.67 -5.50
C GLU A 42 -2.20 -19.56 -5.55
N ILE A 43 -2.62 -18.36 -5.21
CA ILE A 43 -1.73 -17.25 -4.87
C ILE A 43 -1.61 -17.20 -3.35
N LEU A 44 -0.39 -17.10 -2.85
CA LEU A 44 -0.04 -17.11 -1.44
C LEU A 44 0.51 -15.73 -1.05
N PHE A 45 -0.26 -14.96 -0.30
CA PHE A 45 0.18 -13.69 0.27
C PHE A 45 0.63 -13.94 1.71
N SER A 46 1.92 -14.07 1.93
CA SER A 46 2.50 -14.37 3.24
C SER A 46 2.95 -13.09 3.94
N ALA A 47 2.33 -12.79 5.07
CA ALA A 47 2.70 -11.69 5.95
C ALA A 47 3.54 -12.21 7.11
N SER A 48 4.73 -11.63 7.31
CA SER A 48 5.53 -11.78 8.52
C SER A 48 5.35 -10.54 9.39
N ILE A 49 4.84 -10.73 10.60
CA ILE A 49 4.47 -9.66 11.52
C ILE A 49 5.47 -9.62 12.67
N GLU A 50 6.07 -8.44 12.92
CA GLU A 50 7.02 -8.26 14.02
C GLU A 50 6.34 -8.45 15.39
N GLU A 51 7.10 -8.98 16.36
CA GLU A 51 6.63 -9.19 17.72
C GLU A 51 6.06 -7.90 18.34
N GLY A 52 4.91 -8.01 19.00
CA GLY A 52 4.19 -6.88 19.58
C GLY A 52 3.34 -6.08 18.59
N TRP A 53 3.35 -6.45 17.31
CA TRP A 53 2.47 -5.89 16.29
C TRP A 53 1.38 -6.89 15.90
N HIS A 54 0.30 -6.35 15.33
CA HIS A 54 -0.78 -7.15 14.77
C HIS A 54 -1.24 -6.56 13.42
N LEU A 55 -1.69 -7.43 12.54
CA LEU A 55 -2.23 -7.13 11.24
C LEU A 55 -3.75 -7.30 11.28
N TYR A 56 -4.50 -6.26 10.95
CA TYR A 56 -5.96 -6.32 10.96
C TYR A 56 -6.52 -7.28 9.91
N GLY A 57 -7.66 -7.91 10.25
CA GLY A 57 -8.32 -8.92 9.45
C GLY A 57 -8.94 -8.41 8.14
N LEU A 58 -9.56 -9.34 7.40
CA LEU A 58 -10.15 -9.07 6.08
C LEU A 58 -11.48 -8.33 6.16
N SER A 59 -12.21 -8.48 7.26
CA SER A 59 -13.52 -7.85 7.46
C SER A 59 -13.59 -7.23 8.85
N LEU A 60 -13.86 -5.93 8.92
CA LEU A 60 -13.93 -5.15 10.13
C LEU A 60 -15.18 -4.29 10.14
N PRO A 61 -15.70 -3.90 11.33
CA PRO A 61 -16.83 -2.98 11.43
C PRO A 61 -16.44 -1.56 10.99
N ASP A 62 -17.45 -0.79 10.60
CA ASP A 62 -17.28 0.62 10.25
C ASP A 62 -16.73 1.45 11.43
N GLY A 63 -15.89 2.44 11.11
CA GLY A 63 -15.24 3.31 12.10
C GLY A 63 -13.97 2.73 12.71
N GLY A 64 -13.57 1.52 12.30
CA GLY A 64 -12.32 0.88 12.69
C GLY A 64 -11.14 1.21 11.78
N PRO A 65 -10.03 0.47 11.94
CA PRO A 65 -8.86 0.56 11.09
C PRO A 65 -9.15 0.07 9.66
N LYS A 66 -8.17 0.25 8.76
CA LYS A 66 -8.27 -0.27 7.40
C LYS A 66 -8.14 -1.80 7.41
N PRO A 67 -9.14 -2.56 6.91
CA PRO A 67 -9.02 -4.01 6.77
C PRO A 67 -7.94 -4.39 5.74
N THR A 68 -7.35 -5.56 5.92
CA THR A 68 -6.47 -6.16 4.91
C THR A 68 -7.30 -6.56 3.69
N SER A 69 -6.87 -6.14 2.51
CA SER A 69 -7.54 -6.45 1.25
C SER A 69 -6.55 -6.58 0.11
N VAL A 70 -6.91 -7.34 -0.92
CA VAL A 70 -6.15 -7.49 -2.15
C VAL A 70 -6.99 -6.99 -3.30
N THR A 71 -6.42 -6.10 -4.11
CA THR A 71 -7.01 -5.65 -5.38
C THR A 71 -6.14 -6.15 -6.51
N TYR A 72 -6.76 -6.56 -7.61
CA TYR A 72 -6.07 -7.08 -8.78
C TYR A 72 -6.18 -6.07 -9.91
N ASP A 73 -5.05 -5.62 -10.44
CA ASP A 73 -4.95 -4.71 -11.57
C ASP A 73 -4.79 -5.47 -12.89
N ARG A 74 -4.27 -6.72 -12.82
CA ARG A 74 -4.09 -7.63 -13.94
C ARG A 74 -4.42 -9.07 -13.55
N LEU A 75 -5.16 -9.76 -14.39
CA LEU A 75 -5.57 -11.17 -14.25
C LEU A 75 -5.48 -11.87 -15.62
N ASP A 76 -4.25 -12.08 -16.11
CA ASP A 76 -4.04 -12.69 -17.41
C ASP A 76 -3.97 -14.20 -17.31
N GLY A 77 -4.71 -14.90 -18.15
CA GLY A 77 -4.73 -16.36 -18.21
C GLY A 77 -5.37 -17.05 -17.02
N VAL A 78 -6.04 -16.31 -16.13
CA VAL A 78 -6.68 -16.85 -14.92
C VAL A 78 -8.04 -16.24 -14.63
N GLU A 79 -8.85 -17.00 -13.88
CA GLU A 79 -10.07 -16.56 -13.21
C GLU A 79 -9.94 -16.86 -11.72
N LEU A 80 -10.29 -15.88 -10.87
CA LEU A 80 -10.28 -16.06 -9.41
C LEU A 80 -11.41 -16.99 -8.98
N VAL A 81 -11.14 -17.89 -8.03
CA VAL A 81 -12.09 -18.86 -7.50
C VAL A 81 -12.27 -18.65 -6.00
N GLY A 82 -13.52 -18.38 -5.60
CA GLY A 82 -13.85 -18.17 -4.18
C GLY A 82 -13.29 -16.87 -3.62
N GLU A 83 -13.26 -16.79 -2.29
CA GLU A 83 -12.80 -15.64 -1.54
C GLU A 83 -11.37 -15.84 -1.04
N LEU A 84 -10.69 -14.73 -0.70
CA LEU A 84 -9.40 -14.72 -0.02
C LEU A 84 -9.56 -15.34 1.39
N THR A 85 -8.81 -16.38 1.69
CA THR A 85 -8.93 -17.15 2.94
C THR A 85 -7.61 -17.16 3.72
N PRO A 86 -7.63 -16.93 5.04
CA PRO A 86 -6.42 -16.98 5.85
C PRO A 86 -6.05 -18.43 6.23
N SER A 87 -4.75 -18.71 6.34
CA SER A 87 -4.21 -19.99 6.80
C SER A 87 -4.48 -20.28 8.28
N VAL A 88 -4.68 -19.22 9.07
CA VAL A 88 -4.94 -19.23 10.50
C VAL A 88 -6.12 -18.30 10.80
N ALA A 89 -7.04 -18.74 11.66
CA ALA A 89 -8.15 -17.90 12.09
C ALA A 89 -7.64 -16.65 12.82
N PRO A 90 -8.22 -15.46 12.59
CA PRO A 90 -7.85 -14.26 13.31
C PRO A 90 -8.29 -14.33 14.78
N ILE A 91 -7.58 -13.61 15.63
CA ILE A 91 -7.94 -13.40 17.03
C ILE A 91 -9.02 -12.30 17.06
N GLU A 92 -10.08 -12.51 17.84
CA GLU A 92 -11.12 -11.50 18.06
C GLU A 92 -11.01 -10.92 19.47
N LYS A 93 -10.83 -9.61 19.57
CA LYS A 93 -10.78 -8.88 20.86
C LYS A 93 -11.35 -7.47 20.70
N VAL A 94 -11.58 -6.81 21.84
CA VAL A 94 -11.84 -5.36 21.86
C VAL A 94 -10.50 -4.64 21.72
N ASP A 95 -10.37 -3.88 20.65
CA ASP A 95 -9.21 -3.05 20.39
C ASP A 95 -9.22 -1.81 21.30
N MET A 96 -8.07 -1.50 21.91
CA MET A 96 -7.97 -0.41 22.90
C MET A 96 -7.86 0.98 22.25
N VAL A 97 -7.49 1.04 20.97
CA VAL A 97 -7.36 2.30 20.22
C VAL A 97 -8.71 2.72 19.64
N PHE A 98 -9.41 1.78 19.01
CA PHE A 98 -10.70 2.03 18.35
C PHE A 98 -11.91 1.79 19.24
N HIS A 99 -11.75 1.12 20.38
CA HIS A 99 -12.84 0.70 21.30
C HIS A 99 -13.92 -0.14 20.61
N LEU A 100 -13.54 -0.91 19.58
CA LEU A 100 -14.39 -1.79 18.80
C LEU A 100 -13.94 -3.25 18.94
N LYS A 101 -14.90 -4.18 18.81
CA LYS A 101 -14.55 -5.60 18.65
C LYS A 101 -14.02 -5.81 17.25
N LEU A 102 -12.71 -6.02 17.13
CA LEU A 102 -11.99 -6.20 15.89
C LEU A 102 -11.39 -7.61 15.83
N ASN A 103 -10.89 -7.97 14.65
CA ASN A 103 -10.12 -9.18 14.45
C ASN A 103 -8.79 -8.87 13.77
N TRP A 104 -7.74 -9.63 14.14
CA TRP A 104 -6.38 -9.45 13.63
C TRP A 104 -5.53 -10.71 13.81
N TRP A 105 -4.35 -10.71 13.20
CA TRP A 105 -3.32 -11.74 13.39
C TRP A 105 -2.13 -11.17 14.12
N GLU A 106 -1.60 -11.97 15.05
CA GLU A 106 -0.31 -11.78 15.72
C GLU A 106 0.62 -12.90 15.23
N GLY A 107 1.82 -12.54 14.71
CA GLY A 107 2.71 -13.49 14.05
C GLY A 107 2.32 -13.79 12.59
N ASP A 108 3.01 -14.74 11.99
CA ASP A 108 2.93 -15.01 10.55
C ASP A 108 1.56 -15.55 10.13
N VAL A 109 1.05 -15.03 9.02
CA VAL A 109 -0.19 -15.51 8.37
C VAL A 109 -0.03 -15.52 6.86
N THR A 110 -0.59 -16.55 6.21
CA THR A 110 -0.70 -16.61 4.76
C THR A 110 -2.16 -16.49 4.34
N LEU A 111 -2.46 -15.50 3.48
CA LEU A 111 -3.75 -15.39 2.83
C LEU A 111 -3.69 -16.12 1.49
N VAL A 112 -4.68 -16.96 1.21
CA VAL A 112 -4.72 -17.83 0.03
C VAL A 112 -5.87 -17.41 -0.86
N GLN A 113 -5.57 -17.07 -2.11
CA GLN A 113 -6.55 -16.85 -3.16
C GLN A 113 -6.42 -17.97 -4.19
N LYS A 114 -7.51 -18.69 -4.42
CA LYS A 114 -7.56 -19.70 -5.47
C LYS A 114 -7.83 -19.08 -6.82
N PHE A 115 -7.26 -19.68 -7.86
CA PHE A 115 -7.52 -19.32 -9.24
C PHE A 115 -7.63 -20.57 -10.14
N ARG A 116 -8.22 -20.40 -11.31
CA ARG A 116 -8.28 -21.38 -12.39
C ARG A 116 -7.67 -20.81 -13.65
N LEU A 117 -6.87 -21.61 -14.37
CA LEU A 117 -6.37 -21.23 -15.68
C LEU A 117 -7.51 -21.14 -16.70
N THR A 118 -7.46 -20.11 -17.53
CA THR A 118 -8.41 -19.91 -18.65
C THR A 118 -7.83 -20.33 -20.00
N GLY A 119 -6.56 -20.75 -20.03
CA GLY A 119 -5.86 -21.19 -21.25
C GLY A 119 -4.55 -21.89 -20.94
N ASP A 120 -3.74 -22.13 -21.95
CA ASP A 120 -2.49 -22.89 -21.94
C ASP A 120 -1.23 -21.99 -22.02
N LYS A 121 -1.38 -20.66 -22.10
CA LYS A 121 -0.28 -19.69 -22.29
C LYS A 121 0.43 -19.29 -20.98
N GLY A 122 0.14 -19.98 -19.86
CA GLY A 122 0.57 -19.55 -18.55
C GLY A 122 -0.30 -18.41 -18.01
N TYR A 123 0.19 -17.70 -16.99
CA TYR A 123 -0.56 -16.62 -16.35
C TYR A 123 0.34 -15.51 -15.83
N ALA A 124 -0.23 -14.31 -15.71
CA ALA A 124 0.36 -13.20 -15.00
C ALA A 124 -0.72 -12.46 -14.18
N LEU A 125 -0.37 -12.16 -12.93
CA LEU A 125 -1.22 -11.52 -11.94
C LEU A 125 -0.48 -10.34 -11.34
N ALA A 126 -1.11 -9.18 -11.30
CA ALA A 126 -0.55 -8.03 -10.59
C ALA A 126 -1.65 -7.31 -9.81
N GLY A 127 -1.24 -6.60 -8.78
CA GLY A 127 -2.18 -5.87 -7.95
C GLY A 127 -1.55 -5.24 -6.73
N THR A 128 -2.38 -4.94 -5.74
CA THR A 128 -1.96 -4.25 -4.52
C THR A 128 -2.59 -4.88 -3.29
N ILE A 129 -1.77 -5.18 -2.30
CA ILE A 129 -2.21 -5.52 -0.94
C ILE A 129 -2.36 -4.20 -0.19
N THR A 130 -3.55 -3.91 0.35
CA THR A 130 -3.78 -2.77 1.26
C THR A 130 -3.97 -3.31 2.66
N TYR A 131 -3.27 -2.74 3.64
CA TYR A 131 -3.31 -3.23 5.02
C TYR A 131 -3.00 -2.13 6.03
N GLN A 132 -3.30 -2.40 7.29
CA GLN A 132 -2.91 -1.58 8.42
C GLN A 132 -2.47 -2.48 9.58
N GLY A 133 -1.35 -2.14 10.20
CA GLY A 133 -0.85 -2.79 11.40
C GLY A 133 -0.81 -1.83 12.58
N CYS A 134 -1.04 -2.35 13.78
CA CYS A 134 -0.96 -1.60 15.03
C CYS A 134 -0.22 -2.41 16.09
N ASN A 135 0.20 -1.71 17.13
CA ASN A 135 0.58 -2.27 18.43
C ASN A 135 -0.22 -1.56 19.52
N ASP A 136 0.06 -1.84 20.80
CA ASP A 136 -0.67 -1.27 21.94
C ASP A 136 -0.59 0.26 22.03
N GLY A 137 0.33 0.91 21.36
CA GLY A 137 0.58 2.36 21.47
C GLY A 137 0.43 3.14 20.18
N SER A 138 0.50 2.49 19.01
CA SER A 138 0.49 3.19 17.73
C SER A 138 0.09 2.31 16.56
N CYS A 139 -0.36 2.96 15.48
CA CYS A 139 -0.67 2.32 14.21
C CYS A 139 0.21 2.90 13.10
N ILE A 140 0.62 2.05 12.15
CA ILE A 140 1.11 2.56 10.87
C ILE A 140 -0.08 3.11 10.07
N PRO A 141 0.13 4.12 9.22
CA PRO A 141 -0.92 4.54 8.27
C PRO A 141 -1.30 3.37 7.37
N PRO A 142 -2.53 3.37 6.79
CA PRO A 142 -2.89 2.38 5.77
C PRO A 142 -1.83 2.31 4.68
N THR A 143 -1.24 1.14 4.50
CA THR A 143 -0.09 0.91 3.61
C THR A 143 -0.53 0.09 2.41
N ARG A 144 0.14 0.31 1.28
CA ARG A 144 -0.11 -0.37 0.00
C ARG A 144 1.17 -1.04 -0.45
N GLU A 145 1.10 -2.35 -0.68
CA GLU A 145 2.22 -3.16 -1.14
C GLU A 145 1.86 -3.74 -2.51
N PRO A 146 2.54 -3.32 -3.60
CA PRO A 146 2.29 -3.86 -4.93
C PRO A 146 2.88 -5.27 -5.06
N PHE A 147 2.24 -6.10 -5.90
CA PHE A 147 2.77 -7.42 -6.25
C PHE A 147 2.63 -7.68 -7.75
N ASP A 148 3.51 -8.50 -8.26
CA ASP A 148 3.49 -9.05 -9.62
C ASP A 148 3.96 -10.51 -9.57
N VAL A 149 3.15 -11.42 -10.10
CA VAL A 149 3.42 -12.85 -10.13
C VAL A 149 3.18 -13.37 -11.54
N THR A 150 4.20 -13.99 -12.12
CA THR A 150 4.15 -14.51 -13.49
C THR A 150 4.60 -15.96 -13.51
N SER A 151 3.84 -16.83 -14.17
CA SER A 151 4.21 -18.24 -14.35
C SER A 151 5.36 -18.39 -15.33
N GLN A 152 6.13 -19.47 -15.19
CA GLN A 152 7.12 -19.83 -16.18
C GLN A 152 6.44 -20.11 -17.53
N GLY A 153 6.96 -19.50 -18.61
CA GLY A 153 6.43 -19.68 -19.97
C GLY A 153 5.20 -18.84 -20.29
N TYR A 154 4.81 -17.90 -19.42
CA TYR A 154 3.78 -16.91 -19.77
C TYR A 154 4.22 -16.07 -20.97
N VAL A 155 3.33 -15.94 -21.96
CA VAL A 155 3.54 -15.09 -23.15
C VAL A 155 2.42 -14.05 -23.15
N ALA A 156 2.78 -12.78 -22.88
CA ALA A 156 1.87 -11.66 -22.99
C ALA A 156 1.32 -11.54 -24.42
N ASP A 157 0.04 -11.31 -24.59
CA ASP A 157 -0.52 -10.96 -25.90
C ASP A 157 -0.02 -9.56 -26.28
N ALA A 158 0.56 -9.43 -27.48
CA ALA A 158 1.25 -8.22 -27.98
C ALA A 158 0.39 -6.93 -27.98
N ALA A 159 -0.91 -7.04 -27.72
CA ALA A 159 -1.83 -5.91 -27.58
C ALA A 159 -1.77 -5.22 -26.22
N GLU A 160 -1.34 -5.93 -25.15
CA GLU A 160 -1.26 -5.38 -23.79
C GLU A 160 0.08 -4.69 -23.52
N GLU A 161 1.16 -5.16 -24.14
CA GLU A 161 2.49 -4.54 -24.03
C GLU A 161 2.47 -3.07 -24.52
N VAL A 162 1.70 -2.78 -25.60
CA VAL A 162 1.51 -1.42 -26.13
C VAL A 162 0.69 -0.52 -25.19
N ALA A 163 -0.21 -1.09 -24.39
CA ALA A 163 -1.02 -0.33 -23.41
C ALA A 163 -0.22 0.01 -22.16
N ALA A 164 0.62 -0.91 -21.67
CA ALA A 164 1.49 -0.70 -20.52
C ALA A 164 2.60 0.32 -20.85
N GLU A 165 3.21 0.25 -22.02
CA GLU A 165 4.23 1.21 -22.50
C GLU A 165 3.63 2.60 -22.71
N LYS A 166 2.39 2.70 -23.19
CA LYS A 166 1.68 3.98 -23.36
C LYS A 166 1.29 4.62 -22.03
N GLN A 167 1.01 3.85 -20.98
CA GLN A 167 0.78 4.37 -19.64
C GLN A 167 2.08 4.81 -18.95
N ALA A 168 3.17 4.08 -19.12
CA ALA A 168 4.49 4.48 -18.62
C ALA A 168 5.04 5.73 -19.32
N ALA A 169 4.75 5.91 -20.61
CA ALA A 169 5.18 7.09 -21.39
C ALA A 169 4.33 8.35 -21.11
N SER A 170 3.18 8.24 -20.45
CA SER A 170 2.31 9.39 -20.13
C SER A 170 2.67 10.08 -18.80
N VAL A 171 3.62 9.58 -18.04
CA VAL A 171 4.18 10.25 -16.86
C VAL A 171 5.36 11.12 -17.31
N THR A 172 5.09 12.15 -18.10
CA THR A 172 6.05 13.24 -18.33
C THR A 172 6.12 14.10 -17.05
N PRO A 173 7.32 14.37 -16.51
CA PRO A 173 7.43 15.36 -15.44
C PRO A 173 7.00 16.72 -16.00
N VAL A 174 6.00 17.33 -15.40
CA VAL A 174 5.63 18.72 -15.67
C VAL A 174 6.77 19.61 -15.20
N ALA A 175 7.75 19.85 -16.06
CA ALA A 175 8.70 20.94 -15.92
C ALA A 175 8.06 22.18 -16.53
N GLY A 176 7.57 23.07 -15.67
CA GLY A 176 6.97 24.33 -16.10
C GLY A 176 6.25 25.02 -14.97
N ALA A 177 6.93 25.28 -13.86
CA ALA A 177 6.50 26.31 -12.94
C ALA A 177 6.76 27.67 -13.60
N SER A 178 5.79 28.21 -14.32
CA SER A 178 5.70 29.61 -14.66
C SER A 178 5.47 30.38 -13.36
N GLN A 179 6.33 31.35 -13.09
CA GLN A 179 6.24 32.30 -11.99
C GLN A 179 4.85 32.97 -12.03
N ALA A 180 4.00 32.61 -11.07
CA ALA A 180 2.83 33.39 -10.73
C ALA A 180 3.30 34.53 -9.83
N ASP A 181 2.98 35.75 -10.23
CA ASP A 181 3.17 37.02 -9.56
C ASP A 181 2.60 36.97 -8.13
N ASP A 182 3.48 37.01 -7.13
CA ASP A 182 3.19 36.85 -5.70
C ASP A 182 2.65 38.12 -5.02
N SER A 183 2.09 39.09 -5.78
CA SER A 183 1.77 40.42 -5.25
C SER A 183 0.33 40.63 -4.80
N LYS A 184 -0.57 39.63 -4.83
CA LYS A 184 -2.01 39.85 -4.58
C LYS A 184 -2.73 38.93 -3.59
N TRP A 185 -2.05 38.20 -2.74
CA TRP A 185 -2.71 37.29 -1.76
C TRP A 185 -3.32 38.03 -0.54
N TRP A 186 -3.14 39.35 -0.40
CA TRP A 186 -3.57 40.14 0.76
C TRP A 186 -4.76 41.09 0.48
N GLU A 187 -5.36 41.13 -0.72
CA GLU A 187 -6.54 41.92 -0.95
C GLU A 187 -7.74 41.38 -0.16
N PRO A 188 -8.37 42.19 0.74
CA PRO A 188 -9.52 41.77 1.51
C PRO A 188 -10.74 41.57 0.60
N LEU A 189 -11.41 40.42 0.74
CA LEU A 189 -12.68 40.09 0.08
C LEU A 189 -13.74 41.12 0.56
N VAL A 190 -14.09 42.08 -0.30
CA VAL A 190 -15.22 43.00 -0.08
C VAL A 190 -16.49 42.27 -0.46
N PHE A 191 -17.29 41.88 0.54
CA PHE A 191 -18.64 41.37 0.30
C PHE A 191 -19.58 42.54 0.02
N PRO A 192 -20.40 42.51 -1.05
CA PRO A 192 -21.42 43.52 -1.26
C PRO A 192 -22.52 43.36 -0.20
N VAL A 193 -22.74 44.42 0.58
CA VAL A 193 -23.89 44.57 1.46
C VAL A 193 -25.09 44.87 0.57
N SER A 194 -26.07 43.97 0.50
CA SER A 194 -27.36 44.22 -0.13
C SER A 194 -28.21 45.03 0.84
N ASP A 195 -28.40 46.33 0.54
CA ASP A 195 -29.39 47.17 1.22
C ASP A 195 -30.79 46.69 0.81
N GLY A 196 -31.52 46.19 1.82
CA GLY A 196 -32.93 45.87 1.67
C GLY A 196 -33.79 47.15 1.74
N THR A 197 -34.68 47.28 0.79
CA THR A 197 -35.93 48.05 0.87
C THR A 197 -37.06 47.18 0.34
#